data_28f44d0af6d4227938d65f0015f628de
#
_entry.id   28f44d0af6d4227938d65f0015f628de
#
_cell.length_a   1.000
_cell.length_b   1.000
_cell.length_c   1.000
_cell.angle_alpha   90.00
_cell.angle_beta   90.00
_cell.angle_gamma   90.00
#
_symmetry.space_group_name_H-M   'P 1'
#
loop_
_entity.id
_entity.type
_entity.pdbx_description
1 polymer ?
#
loop_
_entity_poly.entity_id
_entity_poly.type
_entity_poly.pdbx_seq_one_letter_code
_entity_poly.pdbx_strand_id
1 'polypeptide(L)'
;MRRLWLRWIALVVFVALMGTLFVRLGEWQWHKSKARSAYNTLVRVHQSQPVQQFPGVFATGHTVADSEQWQRIQVSGRYDAAHQFQALERNVGDQAGTEIITPLHAANGLTVLVDRGLLPRPPGQNDPTVLPAPPSGTVTVVGYVRRDEAGTPSQLTPVAHRMRLINTPAIAAQLPYPVVDGHLQLISSTPAQQGGLVPIGLPQLGGGPYLSYAIQWFMFTVMAVAGVVMLIRGDLRDRRKARRRAELAAAAAAAPPPEQAERAEPATGESAVPAEAVASSSAAPSIPEEESHAARTD
;
A
#
# COMPACT_ATOMS: atom_id res chain seq x y z
N MET A 1 -29.56 3.10 37.12
CA MET A 1 -28.14 2.67 37.11
C MET A 1 -27.85 1.54 36.12
N ARG A 2 -28.67 0.52 36.00
CA ARG A 2 -28.49 -0.64 35.10
C ARG A 2 -28.32 -0.30 33.59
N ARG A 3 -29.11 0.67 33.07
CA ARG A 3 -29.03 1.09 31.64
C ARG A 3 -27.72 1.83 31.28
N LEU A 4 -27.11 2.54 32.21
CA LEU A 4 -25.85 3.24 31.98
C LEU A 4 -24.66 2.27 31.89
N TRP A 5 -24.66 1.24 32.73
CA TRP A 5 -23.59 0.22 32.72
C TRP A 5 -23.59 -0.61 31.43
N LEU A 6 -24.78 -0.96 30.94
CA LEU A 6 -24.95 -1.63 29.66
C LEU A 6 -24.42 -0.80 28.49
N ARG A 7 -24.61 0.53 28.51
CA ARG A 7 -24.06 1.42 27.46
C ARG A 7 -22.52 1.42 27.45
N TRP A 8 -21.90 1.42 28.62
CA TRP A 8 -20.45 1.39 28.75
C TRP A 8 -19.85 0.04 28.29
N ILE A 9 -20.48 -1.05 28.70
CA ILE A 9 -20.08 -2.38 28.26
C ILE A 9 -20.18 -2.47 26.70
N ALA A 10 -21.32 -2.05 26.16
CA ALA A 10 -21.53 -2.07 24.71
C ALA A 10 -20.47 -1.21 23.97
N LEU A 11 -20.13 -0.03 24.51
CA LEU A 11 -19.09 0.81 23.94
C LEU A 11 -17.71 0.14 23.99
N VAL A 12 -17.33 -0.42 25.13
CA VAL A 12 -16.05 -1.12 25.31
C VAL A 12 -15.95 -2.33 24.37
N VAL A 13 -17.03 -3.13 24.30
CA VAL A 13 -17.10 -4.27 23.37
C VAL A 13 -16.99 -3.81 21.92
N PHE A 14 -17.71 -2.76 21.54
CA PHE A 14 -17.64 -2.20 20.20
C PHE A 14 -16.22 -1.73 19.85
N VAL A 15 -15.57 -1.00 20.76
CA VAL A 15 -14.19 -0.51 20.52
C VAL A 15 -13.19 -1.65 20.51
N ALA A 16 -13.39 -2.69 21.34
CA ALA A 16 -12.55 -3.89 21.29
C ALA A 16 -12.67 -4.63 19.95
N LEU A 17 -13.88 -4.77 19.42
CA LEU A 17 -14.13 -5.38 18.10
C LEU A 17 -13.52 -4.53 16.98
N MET A 18 -13.75 -3.21 16.99
CA MET A 18 -13.16 -2.30 15.99
C MET A 18 -11.64 -2.26 16.10
N GLY A 19 -11.08 -2.21 17.31
CA GLY A 19 -9.64 -2.25 17.53
C GLY A 19 -9.01 -3.54 16.97
N THR A 20 -9.65 -4.68 17.23
CA THR A 20 -9.20 -5.97 16.65
C THR A 20 -9.25 -5.93 15.13
N LEU A 21 -10.31 -5.42 14.53
CA LEU A 21 -10.42 -5.28 13.08
C LEU A 21 -9.30 -4.39 12.52
N PHE A 22 -9.04 -3.23 13.13
CA PHE A 22 -8.00 -2.31 12.68
C PHE A 22 -6.59 -2.92 12.82
N VAL A 23 -6.33 -3.66 13.89
CA VAL A 23 -5.06 -4.39 14.04
C VAL A 23 -4.90 -5.42 12.93
N ARG A 24 -5.92 -6.21 12.63
CA ARG A 24 -5.87 -7.20 11.54
C ARG A 24 -5.65 -6.57 10.17
N LEU A 25 -6.29 -5.43 9.90
CA LEU A 25 -6.09 -4.66 8.67
C LEU A 25 -4.66 -4.09 8.60
N GLY A 26 -4.14 -3.59 9.73
CA GLY A 26 -2.77 -3.11 9.84
C GLY A 26 -1.74 -4.22 9.56
N GLU A 27 -1.90 -5.40 10.18
CA GLU A 27 -1.07 -6.59 9.97
C GLU A 27 -1.10 -7.03 8.49
N TRP A 28 -2.29 -7.09 7.90
CA TRP A 28 -2.44 -7.46 6.48
C TRP A 28 -1.69 -6.50 5.56
N GLN A 29 -1.83 -5.19 5.77
CA GLN A 29 -1.11 -4.17 5.00
C GLN A 29 0.41 -4.26 5.21
N TRP A 30 0.84 -4.52 6.44
CA TRP A 30 2.25 -4.72 6.77
C TRP A 30 2.85 -5.92 6.03
N HIS A 31 2.14 -7.05 5.98
CA HIS A 31 2.58 -8.24 5.22
C HIS A 31 2.65 -7.95 3.71
N LYS A 32 1.67 -7.20 3.16
CA LYS A 32 1.71 -6.74 1.76
C LYS A 32 2.92 -5.85 1.48
N SER A 33 3.25 -4.93 2.39
CA SER A 33 4.43 -4.07 2.26
C SER A 33 5.73 -4.89 2.27
N LYS A 34 5.85 -5.86 3.18
CA LYS A 34 7.02 -6.77 3.24
C LYS A 34 7.16 -7.62 1.98
N ALA A 35 6.08 -8.22 1.51
CA ALA A 35 6.08 -9.03 0.29
C ALA A 35 6.52 -8.19 -0.92
N ARG A 36 6.01 -6.95 -1.05
CA ARG A 36 6.41 -6.02 -2.12
C ARG A 36 7.88 -5.64 -2.03
N SER A 37 8.38 -5.37 -0.82
CA SER A 37 9.80 -5.06 -0.59
C SER A 37 10.70 -6.25 -0.96
N ALA A 38 10.34 -7.46 -0.57
CA ALA A 38 11.08 -8.68 -0.92
C ALA A 38 11.12 -8.90 -2.42
N TYR A 39 9.99 -8.73 -3.12
CA TYR A 39 9.91 -8.80 -4.57
C TYR A 39 10.82 -7.74 -5.25
N ASN A 40 10.76 -6.50 -4.80
CA ASN A 40 11.60 -5.43 -5.34
C ASN A 40 13.10 -5.73 -5.15
N THR A 41 13.46 -6.31 -4.00
CA THR A 41 14.84 -6.73 -3.71
C THR A 41 15.28 -7.85 -4.64
N LEU A 42 14.43 -8.87 -4.85
CA LEU A 42 14.68 -9.96 -5.78
C LEU A 42 14.99 -9.44 -7.19
N VAL A 43 14.13 -8.57 -7.71
CA VAL A 43 14.32 -7.98 -9.05
C VAL A 43 15.66 -7.23 -9.11
N ARG A 44 15.99 -6.38 -8.13
CA ARG A 44 17.26 -5.62 -8.12
C ARG A 44 18.48 -6.53 -8.05
N VAL A 45 18.44 -7.57 -7.20
CA VAL A 45 19.53 -8.52 -7.06
C VAL A 45 19.78 -9.24 -8.39
N HIS A 46 18.71 -9.77 -9.01
CA HIS A 46 18.87 -10.48 -10.29
C HIS A 46 19.31 -9.57 -11.45
N GLN A 47 18.93 -8.29 -11.42
CA GLN A 47 19.44 -7.31 -12.40
C GLN A 47 20.93 -7.03 -12.25
N SER A 48 21.49 -7.11 -11.05
CA SER A 48 22.93 -6.88 -10.81
C SER A 48 23.80 -8.10 -11.15
N GLN A 49 23.20 -9.29 -11.27
CA GLN A 49 23.93 -10.52 -11.62
C GLN A 49 24.34 -10.53 -13.10
N PRO A 50 25.42 -11.23 -13.47
CA PRO A 50 25.80 -11.42 -14.86
C PRO A 50 24.72 -12.19 -15.62
N VAL A 51 24.68 -12.00 -16.95
CA VAL A 51 23.81 -12.79 -17.83
C VAL A 51 24.30 -14.24 -17.84
N GLN A 52 23.40 -15.17 -17.54
CA GLN A 52 23.68 -16.60 -17.53
C GLN A 52 23.48 -17.19 -18.95
N GLN A 53 24.16 -18.29 -19.24
CA GLN A 53 23.95 -19.03 -20.48
C GLN A 53 22.80 -20.03 -20.30
N PHE A 54 22.00 -20.19 -21.37
CA PHE A 54 20.93 -21.19 -21.39
C PHE A 54 21.53 -22.62 -21.32
N PRO A 55 20.97 -23.58 -20.57
CA PRO A 55 19.61 -23.52 -20.02
C PRO A 55 19.49 -22.76 -18.68
N GLY A 56 20.55 -22.54 -17.90
CA GLY A 56 20.42 -21.89 -16.61
C GLY A 56 19.36 -22.58 -15.75
N VAL A 57 18.33 -21.83 -15.33
CA VAL A 57 17.19 -22.35 -14.54
C VAL A 57 16.18 -23.17 -15.38
N PHE A 58 16.27 -23.15 -16.72
CA PHE A 58 15.39 -23.92 -17.62
C PHE A 58 15.85 -25.37 -17.84
N ALA A 59 16.19 -26.06 -16.75
CA ALA A 59 16.51 -27.49 -16.83
C ALA A 59 15.27 -28.32 -17.12
N THR A 60 15.44 -29.44 -17.85
CA THR A 60 14.33 -30.36 -18.15
C THR A 60 13.68 -30.88 -16.85
N GLY A 61 12.37 -30.73 -16.76
CA GLY A 61 11.57 -31.15 -15.60
C GLY A 61 11.66 -30.22 -14.40
N HIS A 62 12.30 -29.07 -14.52
CA HIS A 62 12.34 -28.03 -13.48
C HIS A 62 11.25 -26.97 -13.77
N THR A 63 10.44 -26.68 -12.78
CA THR A 63 9.45 -25.59 -12.83
C THR A 63 10.05 -24.34 -12.24
N VAL A 64 10.03 -23.24 -12.98
CA VAL A 64 10.59 -21.94 -12.56
C VAL A 64 9.90 -21.42 -11.29
N ALA A 65 10.66 -21.30 -10.21
CA ALA A 65 10.18 -20.79 -8.93
C ALA A 65 10.07 -19.27 -8.92
N ASP A 66 9.29 -18.73 -7.97
CA ASP A 66 9.17 -17.28 -7.76
C ASP A 66 10.53 -16.60 -7.51
N SER A 67 11.42 -17.29 -6.79
CA SER A 67 12.76 -16.82 -6.47
C SER A 67 13.71 -16.79 -7.66
N GLU A 68 13.38 -17.45 -8.75
CA GLU A 68 14.22 -17.56 -9.96
C GLU A 68 13.83 -16.54 -11.04
N GLN A 69 12.68 -15.91 -10.88
CA GLN A 69 12.22 -14.89 -11.82
C GLN A 69 13.20 -13.71 -11.88
N TRP A 70 13.23 -13.04 -13.03
CA TRP A 70 14.06 -11.85 -13.31
C TRP A 70 15.56 -12.10 -13.45
N GLN A 71 16.02 -13.35 -13.36
CA GLN A 71 17.36 -13.68 -13.80
C GLN A 71 17.50 -13.41 -15.30
N ARG A 72 18.70 -13.01 -15.75
CA ARG A 72 18.95 -12.75 -17.18
C ARG A 72 19.62 -13.94 -17.80
N ILE A 73 19.00 -14.46 -18.85
CA ILE A 73 19.54 -15.61 -19.59
C ILE A 73 19.74 -15.23 -21.05
N GLN A 74 20.87 -15.66 -21.61
CA GLN A 74 21.18 -15.59 -23.03
C GLN A 74 21.00 -16.96 -23.64
N VAL A 75 20.30 -17.00 -24.78
CA VAL A 75 20.10 -18.20 -25.59
C VAL A 75 20.35 -17.90 -27.07
N SER A 76 21.02 -18.81 -27.75
CA SER A 76 21.17 -18.75 -29.21
C SER A 76 20.40 -19.89 -29.84
N GLY A 77 19.62 -19.59 -30.89
CA GLY A 77 18.77 -20.57 -31.51
C GLY A 77 18.04 -20.04 -32.75
N ARG A 78 16.95 -20.71 -33.13
CA ARG A 78 16.08 -20.32 -34.24
C ARG A 78 14.64 -20.26 -33.78
N TYR A 79 13.95 -19.19 -34.15
CA TYR A 79 12.52 -19.08 -33.86
C TYR A 79 11.71 -20.02 -34.77
N ASP A 80 10.69 -20.62 -34.19
CA ASP A 80 9.59 -21.27 -34.89
C ASP A 80 8.50 -20.26 -35.24
N ALA A 81 8.61 -19.68 -36.42
CA ALA A 81 7.67 -18.68 -36.90
C ALA A 81 6.25 -19.23 -37.19
N ALA A 82 6.12 -20.56 -37.35
CA ALA A 82 4.85 -21.21 -37.66
C ALA A 82 3.95 -21.34 -36.40
N HIS A 83 4.56 -21.42 -35.23
CA HIS A 83 3.86 -21.67 -33.97
C HIS A 83 3.96 -20.45 -33.03
N GLN A 84 3.52 -19.28 -33.49
CA GLN A 84 3.42 -18.11 -32.64
C GLN A 84 2.11 -18.11 -31.87
N PHE A 85 2.12 -17.66 -30.62
CA PHE A 85 0.97 -17.50 -29.76
C PHE A 85 0.76 -16.05 -29.38
N GLN A 86 -0.47 -15.73 -28.98
CA GLN A 86 -0.91 -14.40 -28.55
C GLN A 86 -1.44 -14.44 -27.12
N ALA A 87 -0.85 -13.66 -26.22
CA ALA A 87 -1.46 -13.37 -24.92
C ALA A 87 -2.22 -12.05 -25.04
N LEU A 88 -3.54 -12.15 -24.90
CA LEU A 88 -4.48 -11.04 -25.13
C LEU A 88 -4.64 -10.16 -23.90
N GLU A 89 -5.21 -8.96 -24.11
CA GLU A 89 -5.55 -8.03 -23.04
C GLU A 89 -4.35 -7.61 -22.18
N ARG A 90 -3.23 -7.36 -22.84
CA ARG A 90 -1.99 -6.91 -22.21
C ARG A 90 -1.84 -5.39 -22.29
N ASN A 91 -1.08 -4.83 -21.35
CA ASN A 91 -0.76 -3.41 -21.31
C ASN A 91 0.71 -3.20 -20.94
N VAL A 92 1.35 -2.28 -21.65
CA VAL A 92 2.70 -1.79 -21.35
C VAL A 92 2.63 -0.27 -21.26
N GLY A 93 2.72 0.28 -20.04
CA GLY A 93 2.38 1.68 -19.80
C GLY A 93 0.91 1.95 -20.17
N ASP A 94 0.70 2.97 -21.00
CA ASP A 94 -0.63 3.35 -21.50
C ASP A 94 -1.01 2.65 -22.81
N GLN A 95 -0.17 1.76 -23.31
CA GLN A 95 -0.42 1.03 -24.55
C GLN A 95 -1.07 -0.32 -24.27
N ALA A 96 -2.32 -0.49 -24.73
CA ALA A 96 -3.00 -1.77 -24.76
C ALA A 96 -2.60 -2.58 -26.02
N GLY A 97 -2.56 -3.90 -25.89
CA GLY A 97 -2.21 -4.76 -27.01
C GLY A 97 -2.18 -6.24 -26.67
N THR A 98 -1.38 -6.95 -27.43
CA THR A 98 -1.23 -8.41 -27.36
C THR A 98 0.25 -8.74 -27.27
N GLU A 99 0.68 -9.54 -26.30
CA GLU A 99 2.05 -10.06 -26.24
C GLU A 99 2.22 -11.22 -27.23
N ILE A 100 3.36 -11.26 -27.89
CA ILE A 100 3.67 -12.25 -28.90
C ILE A 100 4.68 -13.25 -28.36
N ILE A 101 4.24 -14.47 -28.16
CA ILE A 101 5.06 -15.58 -27.67
C ILE A 101 5.46 -16.47 -28.84
N THR A 102 6.76 -16.69 -28.99
CA THR A 102 7.30 -17.50 -30.07
C THR A 102 8.28 -18.54 -29.53
N PRO A 103 8.14 -19.84 -29.86
CA PRO A 103 9.11 -20.84 -29.47
C PRO A 103 10.48 -20.58 -30.12
N LEU A 104 11.55 -20.80 -29.36
CA LEU A 104 12.93 -20.69 -29.79
C LEU A 104 13.64 -22.03 -29.59
N HIS A 105 14.04 -22.68 -30.68
CA HIS A 105 14.83 -23.90 -30.63
C HIS A 105 16.30 -23.52 -30.39
N ALA A 106 16.78 -23.79 -29.19
CA ALA A 106 18.14 -23.50 -28.80
C ALA A 106 19.14 -24.49 -29.43
N ALA A 107 20.39 -24.07 -29.58
CA ALA A 107 21.46 -24.90 -30.17
C ALA A 107 21.73 -26.20 -29.39
N ASN A 108 21.38 -26.28 -28.11
CA ASN A 108 21.50 -27.48 -27.28
C ASN A 108 20.33 -28.48 -27.41
N GLY A 109 19.40 -28.24 -28.34
CA GLY A 109 18.26 -29.11 -28.60
C GLY A 109 17.01 -28.86 -27.71
N LEU A 110 17.10 -27.98 -26.70
CA LEU A 110 15.96 -27.55 -25.90
C LEU A 110 15.18 -26.46 -26.60
N THR A 111 13.88 -26.37 -26.29
CA THR A 111 13.02 -25.28 -26.76
C THR A 111 12.53 -24.46 -25.62
N VAL A 112 12.62 -23.14 -25.73
CA VAL A 112 12.11 -22.18 -24.72
C VAL A 112 11.13 -21.21 -25.40
N LEU A 113 10.08 -20.82 -24.69
CA LEU A 113 9.16 -19.79 -25.16
C LEU A 113 9.79 -18.42 -24.94
N VAL A 114 9.68 -17.56 -25.92
CA VAL A 114 10.14 -16.17 -25.85
C VAL A 114 8.95 -15.25 -26.05
N ASP A 115 8.64 -14.47 -25.03
CA ASP A 115 7.75 -13.33 -25.13
C ASP A 115 8.52 -12.17 -25.77
N ARG A 116 8.21 -11.93 -27.04
CA ARG A 116 8.93 -10.98 -27.90
C ARG A 116 8.55 -9.54 -27.64
N GLY A 117 7.48 -9.29 -26.89
CA GLY A 117 6.98 -7.97 -26.55
C GLY A 117 5.52 -7.76 -26.96
N LEU A 118 5.02 -6.59 -26.63
CA LEU A 118 3.66 -6.17 -26.91
C LEU A 118 3.52 -5.68 -28.34
N LEU A 119 2.58 -6.23 -29.09
CA LEU A 119 2.08 -5.66 -30.33
C LEU A 119 0.94 -4.68 -29.98
N PRO A 120 1.16 -3.35 -30.09
CA PRO A 120 0.15 -2.37 -29.69
C PRO A 120 -1.12 -2.48 -30.52
N ARG A 121 -2.25 -2.30 -29.86
CA ARG A 121 -3.56 -2.21 -30.49
C ARG A 121 -4.10 -0.79 -30.38
N PRO A 122 -4.37 -0.11 -31.50
CA PRO A 122 -4.99 1.20 -31.49
C PRO A 122 -6.38 1.15 -30.83
N PRO A 123 -6.79 2.22 -30.12
CA PRO A 123 -8.12 2.28 -29.50
C PRO A 123 -9.25 1.98 -30.50
N GLY A 124 -10.21 1.16 -30.07
CA GLY A 124 -11.37 0.79 -30.90
C GLY A 124 -11.11 -0.26 -31.98
N GLN A 125 -9.89 -0.77 -32.11
CA GLN A 125 -9.57 -1.85 -33.03
C GLN A 125 -9.55 -3.21 -32.33
N ASN A 126 -9.74 -4.28 -33.12
CA ASN A 126 -9.58 -5.66 -32.67
C ASN A 126 -8.10 -6.02 -32.56
N ASP A 127 -7.81 -7.10 -31.82
CA ASP A 127 -6.47 -7.67 -31.79
C ASP A 127 -6.02 -8.11 -33.19
N PRO A 128 -4.72 -7.87 -33.52
CA PRO A 128 -4.20 -8.18 -34.85
C PRO A 128 -4.25 -9.68 -35.12
N THR A 129 -4.65 -10.05 -36.34
CA THR A 129 -4.64 -11.42 -36.83
C THR A 129 -3.36 -11.80 -37.54
N VAL A 130 -2.64 -10.79 -38.06
CA VAL A 130 -1.33 -10.97 -38.69
C VAL A 130 -0.25 -10.57 -37.70
N LEU A 131 0.59 -11.53 -37.33
CA LEU A 131 1.66 -11.33 -36.35
C LEU A 131 2.97 -10.96 -37.06
N PRO A 132 3.77 -10.08 -36.46
CA PRO A 132 5.08 -9.75 -37.01
C PRO A 132 5.98 -10.99 -36.97
N ALA A 133 6.59 -11.29 -38.11
CA ALA A 133 7.53 -12.41 -38.21
C ALA A 133 8.72 -12.20 -37.28
N PRO A 134 9.23 -13.25 -36.63
CA PRO A 134 10.50 -13.17 -35.91
C PRO A 134 11.68 -13.04 -36.86
N PRO A 135 12.83 -12.55 -36.39
CA PRO A 135 14.05 -12.58 -37.20
C PRO A 135 14.36 -13.98 -37.65
N SER A 136 14.74 -14.11 -38.94
CA SER A 136 15.08 -15.39 -39.56
C SER A 136 16.53 -15.81 -39.26
N GLY A 137 16.82 -17.10 -39.40
CA GLY A 137 18.14 -17.65 -39.14
C GLY A 137 18.45 -17.84 -37.65
N THR A 138 19.73 -17.86 -37.34
CA THR A 138 20.19 -17.96 -35.94
C THR A 138 20.12 -16.61 -35.27
N VAL A 139 19.47 -16.56 -34.12
CA VAL A 139 19.36 -15.36 -33.28
C VAL A 139 20.01 -15.59 -31.93
N THR A 140 20.55 -14.55 -31.36
CA THR A 140 20.94 -14.53 -29.92
C THR A 140 20.01 -13.63 -29.18
N VAL A 141 19.34 -14.19 -28.18
CA VAL A 141 18.30 -13.55 -27.37
C VAL A 141 18.80 -13.41 -25.94
N VAL A 142 18.63 -12.26 -25.34
CA VAL A 142 18.75 -12.06 -23.89
C VAL A 142 17.37 -11.73 -23.35
N GLY A 143 16.95 -12.45 -22.31
CA GLY A 143 15.64 -12.27 -21.71
C GLY A 143 15.66 -12.44 -20.19
N TYR A 144 14.59 -11.94 -19.56
CA TYR A 144 14.29 -12.22 -18.15
C TYR A 144 13.55 -13.55 -18.02
N VAL A 145 13.98 -14.36 -17.07
CA VAL A 145 13.25 -15.57 -16.67
C VAL A 145 11.89 -15.20 -16.09
N ARG A 146 10.86 -15.81 -16.64
CA ARG A 146 9.49 -15.67 -16.14
C ARG A 146 8.89 -17.05 -15.89
N ARG A 147 8.22 -17.20 -14.78
CA ARG A 147 7.41 -18.39 -14.52
C ARG A 147 6.07 -18.32 -15.23
N ASP A 148 5.40 -19.45 -15.30
CA ASP A 148 4.04 -19.53 -15.81
C ASP A 148 3.06 -18.72 -14.96
N GLU A 149 2.09 -18.12 -15.63
CA GLU A 149 0.98 -17.42 -15.00
C GLU A 149 -0.07 -18.40 -14.50
N ALA A 150 -0.69 -18.08 -13.37
CA ALA A 150 -1.74 -18.90 -12.76
C ALA A 150 -3.12 -18.29 -13.02
N GLY A 151 -4.08 -19.13 -13.37
CA GLY A 151 -5.44 -18.69 -13.64
C GLY A 151 -6.40 -19.87 -13.84
N THR A 152 -7.57 -19.57 -14.36
CA THR A 152 -8.56 -20.60 -14.71
C THR A 152 -8.17 -21.31 -16.00
N PRO A 153 -8.62 -22.57 -16.23
CA PRO A 153 -8.34 -23.29 -17.48
C PRO A 153 -8.70 -22.51 -18.75
N SER A 154 -9.79 -21.76 -18.74
CA SER A 154 -10.21 -20.94 -19.89
C SER A 154 -9.28 -19.75 -20.19
N GLN A 155 -8.51 -19.29 -19.21
CA GLN A 155 -7.52 -18.23 -19.39
C GLN A 155 -6.16 -18.75 -19.83
N LEU A 156 -5.84 -19.98 -19.43
CA LEU A 156 -4.54 -20.62 -19.68
C LEU A 156 -4.49 -21.39 -21.02
N THR A 157 -5.61 -22.07 -21.38
CA THR A 157 -5.61 -22.94 -22.57
C THR A 157 -5.71 -22.11 -23.84
N PRO A 158 -4.73 -22.21 -24.76
CA PRO A 158 -4.81 -21.50 -26.03
C PRO A 158 -5.92 -22.04 -26.93
N VAL A 159 -6.70 -21.15 -27.54
CA VAL A 159 -7.68 -21.44 -28.59
C VAL A 159 -7.25 -20.70 -29.86
N ALA A 160 -7.01 -21.41 -30.92
CA ALA A 160 -6.46 -20.87 -32.17
C ALA A 160 -5.18 -20.03 -31.91
N HIS A 161 -4.27 -20.54 -31.09
CA HIS A 161 -3.02 -19.90 -30.63
C HIS A 161 -3.22 -18.60 -29.81
N ARG A 162 -4.41 -18.37 -29.25
CA ARG A 162 -4.74 -17.18 -28.46
C ARG A 162 -5.12 -17.57 -27.05
N MET A 163 -4.59 -16.90 -26.04
CA MET A 163 -4.83 -17.12 -24.62
C MET A 163 -4.84 -15.80 -23.86
N ARG A 164 -5.20 -15.79 -22.59
CA ARG A 164 -5.12 -14.59 -21.75
C ARG A 164 -3.88 -14.59 -20.84
N LEU A 165 -3.45 -15.77 -20.42
CA LEU A 165 -2.33 -15.96 -19.51
C LEU A 165 -1.31 -16.92 -20.11
N ILE A 166 -0.03 -16.61 -19.95
CA ILE A 166 1.07 -17.43 -20.50
C ILE A 166 1.29 -18.61 -19.57
N ASN A 167 1.05 -19.82 -20.11
CA ASN A 167 1.25 -21.07 -19.39
C ASN A 167 1.94 -22.06 -20.31
N THR A 168 3.18 -22.37 -20.00
CA THR A 168 4.03 -23.22 -20.85
C THR A 168 3.47 -24.62 -21.06
N PRO A 169 2.97 -25.35 -20.03
CA PRO A 169 2.36 -26.65 -20.24
C PRO A 169 1.16 -26.63 -21.19
N ALA A 170 0.33 -25.60 -21.12
CA ALA A 170 -0.84 -25.48 -22.00
C ALA A 170 -0.45 -25.15 -23.45
N ILE A 171 0.60 -24.37 -23.64
CA ILE A 171 1.18 -24.05 -24.96
C ILE A 171 1.87 -25.30 -25.52
N ALA A 172 2.70 -26.00 -24.72
CA ALA A 172 3.43 -27.20 -25.12
C ALA A 172 2.49 -28.31 -25.61
N ALA A 173 1.29 -28.43 -25.05
CA ALA A 173 0.28 -29.38 -25.49
C ALA A 173 -0.20 -29.16 -26.96
N GLN A 174 0.05 -27.99 -27.54
CA GLN A 174 -0.29 -27.65 -28.93
C GLN A 174 0.94 -27.66 -29.86
N LEU A 175 2.13 -27.97 -29.34
CA LEU A 175 3.36 -28.01 -30.11
C LEU A 175 3.79 -29.44 -30.40
N PRO A 176 4.43 -29.73 -31.58
CA PRO A 176 4.89 -31.06 -31.94
C PRO A 176 6.21 -31.45 -31.24
N TYR A 177 6.72 -30.65 -30.33
CA TYR A 177 7.99 -30.84 -29.62
C TYR A 177 7.88 -30.38 -28.16
N PRO A 178 8.75 -30.89 -27.27
CA PRO A 178 8.75 -30.48 -25.87
C PRO A 178 9.32 -29.07 -25.71
N VAL A 179 8.85 -28.36 -24.68
CA VAL A 179 9.28 -27.02 -24.28
C VAL A 179 9.65 -27.06 -22.80
N VAL A 180 10.68 -26.33 -22.39
CA VAL A 180 11.04 -26.17 -20.98
C VAL A 180 10.01 -25.29 -20.28
N ASP A 181 9.76 -25.52 -18.99
CA ASP A 181 8.80 -24.75 -18.22
C ASP A 181 9.22 -23.28 -18.03
N GLY A 182 8.25 -22.39 -18.05
CA GLY A 182 8.47 -20.94 -17.99
C GLY A 182 8.87 -20.35 -19.35
N HIS A 183 9.11 -19.06 -19.38
CA HIS A 183 9.41 -18.35 -20.61
C HIS A 183 10.45 -17.24 -20.40
N LEU A 184 11.04 -16.77 -21.49
CA LEU A 184 11.91 -15.61 -21.51
C LEU A 184 11.14 -14.37 -21.96
N GLN A 185 11.07 -13.35 -21.13
CA GLN A 185 10.61 -12.02 -21.50
C GLN A 185 11.78 -11.28 -22.15
N LEU A 186 11.65 -10.93 -23.42
CA LEU A 186 12.75 -10.40 -24.24
C LEU A 186 13.29 -9.06 -23.71
N ILE A 187 14.60 -8.96 -23.58
CA ILE A 187 15.36 -7.72 -23.34
C ILE A 187 15.96 -7.22 -24.64
N SER A 188 16.69 -8.09 -25.33
CA SER A 188 17.37 -7.75 -26.57
C SER A 188 17.56 -8.99 -27.47
N SER A 189 17.67 -8.77 -28.76
CA SER A 189 18.01 -9.84 -29.73
C SER A 189 18.96 -9.35 -30.79
N THR A 190 19.76 -10.27 -31.27
CA THR A 190 20.65 -10.06 -32.44
C THR A 190 20.38 -11.18 -33.43
N PRO A 191 19.84 -10.91 -34.64
CA PRO A 191 19.37 -9.60 -35.13
C PRO A 191 18.21 -8.99 -34.29
N ALA A 192 18.06 -7.66 -34.37
CA ALA A 192 17.01 -6.94 -33.63
C ALA A 192 15.61 -7.37 -34.09
N GLN A 193 14.64 -7.31 -33.15
CA GLN A 193 13.22 -7.55 -33.43
C GLN A 193 12.70 -6.52 -34.45
N GLN A 194 11.80 -6.96 -35.29
CA GLN A 194 11.09 -6.13 -36.27
C GLN A 194 9.58 -6.18 -35.99
N GLY A 195 8.82 -5.33 -36.67
CA GLY A 195 7.36 -5.37 -36.64
C GLY A 195 6.69 -4.56 -35.53
N GLY A 196 7.39 -3.55 -34.95
CA GLY A 196 6.78 -2.58 -34.03
C GLY A 196 6.42 -3.12 -32.66
N LEU A 197 7.05 -4.22 -32.25
CA LEU A 197 6.86 -4.76 -30.89
C LEU A 197 7.47 -3.83 -29.84
N VAL A 198 6.69 -3.52 -28.81
CA VAL A 198 7.13 -2.71 -27.68
C VAL A 198 7.70 -3.63 -26.60
N PRO A 199 8.93 -3.38 -26.12
CA PRO A 199 9.51 -4.15 -25.02
C PRO A 199 8.66 -4.01 -23.74
N ILE A 200 8.40 -5.12 -23.04
CA ILE A 200 7.59 -5.12 -21.82
C ILE A 200 8.33 -4.45 -20.66
N GLY A 201 9.66 -4.52 -20.65
CA GLY A 201 10.47 -3.90 -19.62
C GLY A 201 10.35 -4.57 -18.26
N LEU A 202 10.85 -3.89 -17.25
CA LEU A 202 10.83 -4.33 -15.87
C LEU A 202 9.59 -3.83 -15.13
N PRO A 203 9.15 -4.54 -14.11
CA PRO A 203 8.04 -4.07 -13.29
C PRO A 203 8.43 -2.78 -12.55
N GLN A 204 7.45 -1.91 -12.32
CA GLN A 204 7.69 -0.72 -11.51
C GLN A 204 8.04 -1.12 -10.06
N LEU A 205 9.24 -0.75 -9.63
CA LEU A 205 9.77 -1.06 -8.30
C LEU A 205 9.37 0.06 -7.32
N GLY A 206 8.12 0.09 -6.91
CA GLY A 206 7.62 1.02 -5.90
C GLY A 206 7.15 0.30 -4.64
N GLY A 207 7.22 0.97 -3.47
CA GLY A 207 6.74 0.43 -2.19
C GLY A 207 5.22 0.31 -2.11
N GLY A 208 4.50 1.05 -2.96
CA GLY A 208 3.06 1.21 -2.83
C GLY A 208 2.65 1.90 -1.52
N PRO A 209 1.38 2.19 -1.30
CA PRO A 209 0.91 2.89 -0.10
C PRO A 209 0.71 1.95 1.11
N TYR A 210 1.12 0.69 1.03
CA TYR A 210 0.82 -0.34 2.04
C TYR A 210 1.32 0.01 3.44
N LEU A 211 2.54 0.56 3.55
CA LEU A 211 3.11 0.93 4.84
C LEU A 211 2.35 2.09 5.48
N SER A 212 2.00 3.10 4.70
CA SER A 212 1.22 4.25 5.19
C SER A 212 -0.15 3.82 5.70
N TYR A 213 -0.83 2.92 4.98
CA TYR A 213 -2.10 2.35 5.43
C TYR A 213 -1.95 1.48 6.68
N ALA A 214 -0.87 0.69 6.79
CA ALA A 214 -0.61 -0.08 8.01
C ALA A 214 -0.50 0.83 9.23
N ILE A 215 0.31 1.89 9.13
CA ILE A 215 0.47 2.90 10.19
C ILE A 215 -0.86 3.56 10.52
N GLN A 216 -1.66 3.93 9.51
CA GLN A 216 -2.97 4.54 9.69
C GLN A 216 -3.93 3.64 10.49
N TRP A 217 -3.99 2.34 10.20
CA TRP A 217 -4.84 1.39 10.93
C TRP A 217 -4.41 1.25 12.39
N PHE A 218 -3.11 1.18 12.66
CA PHE A 218 -2.60 1.16 14.03
C PHE A 218 -2.90 2.45 14.78
N MET A 219 -2.77 3.61 14.13
CA MET A 219 -3.15 4.91 14.70
C MET A 219 -4.64 4.97 15.05
N PHE A 220 -5.53 4.46 14.20
CA PHE A 220 -6.95 4.40 14.50
C PHE A 220 -7.24 3.55 15.74
N THR A 221 -6.53 2.44 15.92
CA THR A 221 -6.62 1.61 17.13
C THR A 221 -6.25 2.41 18.37
N VAL A 222 -5.11 3.12 18.32
CA VAL A 222 -4.65 3.95 19.45
C VAL A 222 -5.65 5.06 19.76
N MET A 223 -6.15 5.76 18.73
CA MET A 223 -7.15 6.82 18.91
C MET A 223 -8.46 6.30 19.50
N ALA A 224 -8.95 5.13 19.06
CA ALA A 224 -10.16 4.52 19.59
C ALA A 224 -10.01 4.18 21.08
N VAL A 225 -8.88 3.58 21.47
CA VAL A 225 -8.58 3.28 22.88
C VAL A 225 -8.46 4.56 23.70
N ALA A 226 -7.73 5.55 23.21
CA ALA A 226 -7.57 6.85 23.89
C ALA A 226 -8.92 7.54 24.07
N GLY A 227 -9.80 7.52 23.07
CA GLY A 227 -11.14 8.07 23.13
C GLY A 227 -11.98 7.43 24.23
N VAL A 228 -11.98 6.10 24.34
CA VAL A 228 -12.69 5.38 25.41
C VAL A 228 -12.13 5.76 26.78
N VAL A 229 -10.81 5.79 26.93
CA VAL A 229 -10.18 6.20 28.19
C VAL A 229 -10.57 7.62 28.60
N MET A 230 -10.59 8.56 27.63
CA MET A 230 -11.00 9.94 27.88
C MET A 230 -12.46 10.03 28.29
N LEU A 231 -13.36 9.31 27.63
CA LEU A 231 -14.79 9.27 27.95
C LEU A 231 -15.04 8.70 29.37
N ILE A 232 -14.38 7.58 29.71
CA ILE A 232 -14.49 6.98 31.05
C ILE A 232 -13.98 7.95 32.13
N ARG A 233 -12.81 8.58 31.88
CA ARG A 233 -12.26 9.56 32.82
C ARG A 233 -13.13 10.79 32.96
N GLY A 234 -13.73 11.25 31.86
CA GLY A 234 -14.72 12.36 31.91
C GLY A 234 -15.90 12.04 32.77
N ASP A 235 -16.58 10.91 32.54
CA ASP A 235 -17.75 10.48 33.33
C ASP A 235 -17.42 10.32 34.83
N LEU A 236 -16.26 9.73 35.14
CA LEU A 236 -15.81 9.60 36.53
C LEU A 236 -15.58 10.96 37.22
N ARG A 237 -15.00 11.94 36.48
CA ARG A 237 -14.80 13.30 36.99
C ARG A 237 -16.14 14.00 37.25
N ASP A 238 -17.08 13.87 36.32
CA ASP A 238 -18.39 14.52 36.46
C ASP A 238 -19.21 13.91 37.60
N ARG A 239 -19.16 12.60 37.81
CA ARG A 239 -19.73 11.92 38.94
C ARG A 239 -19.15 12.39 40.30
N ARG A 240 -17.82 12.55 40.34
CA ARG A 240 -17.15 13.08 41.54
C ARG A 240 -17.60 14.50 41.86
N LYS A 241 -17.70 15.37 40.83
CA LYS A 241 -18.22 16.74 40.98
C LYS A 241 -19.68 16.76 41.44
N ALA A 242 -20.52 15.90 40.83
CA ALA A 242 -21.93 15.79 41.22
C ALA A 242 -22.09 15.33 42.68
N ARG A 243 -21.32 14.34 43.16
CA ARG A 243 -21.31 13.90 44.54
C ARG A 243 -20.89 15.01 45.48
N ARG A 244 -19.78 15.73 45.21
CA ARG A 244 -19.36 16.87 46.04
C ARG A 244 -20.39 17.97 46.09
N ARG A 245 -21.09 18.30 44.99
CA ARG A 245 -22.19 19.28 44.99
C ARG A 245 -23.36 18.82 45.85
N ALA A 246 -23.73 17.55 45.78
CA ALA A 246 -24.78 16.99 46.60
C ALA A 246 -24.41 16.99 48.10
N GLU A 247 -23.16 16.67 48.46
CA GLU A 247 -22.63 16.73 49.81
C GLU A 247 -22.66 18.17 50.38
N LEU A 248 -22.20 19.15 49.56
CA LEU A 248 -22.22 20.56 49.94
C LEU A 248 -23.69 21.08 50.13
N ALA A 249 -24.56 20.70 49.22
CA ALA A 249 -25.99 21.06 49.33
C ALA A 249 -26.67 20.44 50.58
N ALA A 250 -26.34 19.18 50.89
CA ALA A 250 -26.82 18.51 52.08
C ALA A 250 -26.28 19.17 53.37
N ALA A 251 -24.99 19.54 53.38
CA ALA A 251 -24.38 20.25 54.50
C ALA A 251 -24.97 21.65 54.69
N ALA A 252 -25.24 22.37 53.60
CA ALA A 252 -25.92 23.67 53.67
C ALA A 252 -27.36 23.58 54.15
N ALA A 253 -28.08 22.50 53.80
CA ALA A 253 -29.46 22.25 54.28
C ALA A 253 -29.50 21.80 55.74
N ALA A 254 -28.40 21.21 56.25
CA ALA A 254 -28.32 20.80 57.71
C ALA A 254 -27.78 21.90 58.62
N ALA A 255 -27.31 23.03 58.09
CA ALA A 255 -26.87 24.15 58.85
C ALA A 255 -28.12 24.80 59.55
N PRO A 256 -28.09 25.09 60.90
CA PRO A 256 -29.19 25.76 61.54
C PRO A 256 -29.40 27.15 60.94
N PRO A 257 -30.70 27.62 60.86
CA PRO A 257 -30.96 28.96 60.32
C PRO A 257 -30.22 29.98 61.15
N PRO A 258 -29.70 31.07 60.52
CA PRO A 258 -29.02 32.12 61.29
C PRO A 258 -30.00 32.68 62.28
N GLU A 259 -29.74 32.40 63.53
CA GLU A 259 -30.47 32.97 64.67
C GLU A 259 -30.38 34.50 64.57
N GLN A 260 -31.52 35.17 64.55
CA GLN A 260 -31.62 36.62 64.41
C GLN A 260 -30.70 37.24 65.45
N ALA A 261 -29.61 37.81 65.02
CA ALA A 261 -28.73 38.63 65.83
C ALA A 261 -29.52 39.80 66.34
N GLU A 262 -29.80 39.70 67.57
CA GLU A 262 -30.50 40.59 68.44
C GLU A 262 -30.12 42.04 68.24
N ARG A 263 -31.10 42.83 68.00
CA ARG A 263 -31.09 44.29 67.93
C ARG A 263 -30.50 44.85 69.23
N ALA A 264 -29.22 45.17 69.21
CA ALA A 264 -28.64 46.04 70.27
C ALA A 264 -28.67 47.48 69.79
N GLU A 265 -29.45 48.30 70.38
CA GLU A 265 -29.55 49.77 70.24
C GLU A 265 -28.21 50.42 70.56
N PRO A 266 -27.92 51.59 69.98
CA PRO A 266 -26.63 52.27 70.19
C PRO A 266 -26.70 53.16 71.41
N ALA A 267 -25.82 53.01 72.38
CA ALA A 267 -25.50 54.00 73.39
C ALA A 267 -24.48 54.99 72.89
N THR A 268 -24.91 56.25 72.94
CA THR A 268 -24.16 57.50 72.65
C THR A 268 -22.86 57.64 73.37
N GLY A 269 -21.90 58.27 72.75
CA GLY A 269 -20.63 58.75 73.30
C GLY A 269 -19.64 59.25 72.26
N GLU A 270 -19.81 60.40 71.90
CA GLU A 270 -19.09 61.63 71.67
C GLU A 270 -17.53 61.58 71.52
N SER A 271 -17.11 62.30 70.50
CA SER A 271 -15.92 63.17 70.38
C SER A 271 -14.66 62.65 69.66
N ALA A 272 -14.30 63.45 68.66
CA ALA A 272 -13.02 63.97 68.21
C ALA A 272 -12.46 63.37 66.87
N VAL A 273 -12.57 64.25 65.90
CA VAL A 273 -11.73 64.39 64.68
C VAL A 273 -10.39 65.02 65.10
N PRO A 274 -9.26 64.93 64.43
CA PRO A 274 -9.10 65.38 63.05
C PRO A 274 -8.12 64.52 62.14
N ALA A 275 -8.39 64.51 60.87
CA ALA A 275 -7.78 65.13 59.69
C ALA A 275 -6.36 64.76 59.30
N GLU A 276 -6.22 64.71 58.01
CA GLU A 276 -5.03 64.82 57.12
C GLU A 276 -4.38 63.49 56.73
N ALA A 277 -4.01 63.22 55.50
CA ALA A 277 -3.97 63.93 54.22
C ALA A 277 -3.47 62.94 53.15
N VAL A 278 -3.99 63.08 51.99
CA VAL A 278 -3.37 63.27 50.68
C VAL A 278 -2.44 62.21 50.08
N ALA A 279 -2.77 61.96 48.82
CA ALA A 279 -1.98 61.72 47.65
C ALA A 279 -1.77 60.25 47.21
N SER A 280 -2.42 59.80 46.13
CA SER A 280 -1.99 60.03 44.75
C SER A 280 -0.91 59.05 44.29
N SER A 281 -1.24 58.31 43.28
CA SER A 281 -0.47 58.03 42.06
C SER A 281 -0.73 56.62 41.56
N SER A 282 -1.57 56.39 40.56
CA SER A 282 -1.23 56.38 39.13
C SER A 282 0.03 55.63 38.78
N ALA A 283 -0.10 54.50 38.16
CA ALA A 283 0.58 54.16 36.93
C ALA A 283 0.28 52.73 36.48
N ALA A 284 -0.35 52.63 35.33
CA ALA A 284 -0.14 51.49 34.40
C ALA A 284 1.20 51.69 33.67
N PRO A 285 1.81 50.65 33.16
CA PRO A 285 2.42 50.76 31.82
C PRO A 285 2.01 49.56 30.93
N SER A 286 1.41 49.86 29.80
CA SER A 286 1.88 49.91 28.42
C SER A 286 2.71 48.73 27.91
N ILE A 287 2.12 48.13 26.90
CA ILE A 287 2.67 47.20 25.90
C ILE A 287 3.77 47.90 25.08
N PRO A 288 4.76 47.21 24.51
CA PRO A 288 5.30 47.58 23.22
C PRO A 288 5.06 46.48 22.16
N GLU A 289 4.44 46.90 21.05
CA GLU A 289 4.66 46.46 19.70
C GLU A 289 6.05 46.86 19.23
N GLU A 290 6.70 46.00 18.45
CA GLU A 290 7.59 46.35 17.31
C GLU A 290 7.79 45.05 16.53
N GLU A 291 7.32 45.00 15.35
CA GLU A 291 7.78 45.43 14.01
C GLU A 291 8.71 44.42 13.32
N SER A 292 8.15 43.84 12.28
CA SER A 292 8.66 43.75 10.92
C SER A 292 10.18 43.76 10.69
N HIS A 293 10.70 42.72 10.08
CA HIS A 293 11.57 42.93 8.92
C HIS A 293 11.57 41.71 7.95
N ALA A 294 11.29 42.04 6.72
CA ALA A 294 11.48 41.23 5.52
C ALA A 294 12.93 41.29 5.04
N ALA A 295 13.41 40.22 4.43
CA ALA A 295 14.34 40.16 3.27
C ALA A 295 14.60 38.69 2.95
N ARG A 296 14.16 38.13 1.83
CA ARG A 296 14.77 38.17 0.47
C ARG A 296 16.17 37.56 0.35
N THR A 297 16.23 36.67 -0.67
CA THR A 297 17.39 36.15 -1.46
C THR A 297 17.97 34.85 -0.89
N ASP A 298 18.13 33.76 -1.60
CA ASP A 298 18.26 33.44 -3.07
C ASP A 298 17.64 32.08 -3.35
#